data_5217462d0d361fedbfc30f3af7bf6141
#
_entry.id   5217462d0d361fedbfc30f3af7bf6141
#
_cell.length_a   1.000
_cell.length_b   1.000
_cell.length_c   1.000
_cell.angle_alpha   90.00
_cell.angle_beta   90.00
_cell.angle_gamma   90.00
#
_symmetry.space_group_name_H-M   'P 1'
#
loop_
_entity.id
_entity.type
_entity.pdbx_description
1 polymer ?
#
loop_
_entity_poly.entity_id
_entity_poly.type
_entity_poly.pdbx_seq_one_letter_code
_entity_poly.pdbx_strand_id
1 'polypeptide(L)'
;IGEVVSDDMTRKGQFSCGNMTLNRLMQNAYWGILSNYKGMPIDCPQRDERQPWLGDRTMGCWGESFLFDNDALYLKWIKDITEAQRSDGCIPDVAPAYWNYYSDNVTWPAVIITAAEMLYRQYGDTRAIEAYYPQMMKWFSHIWEDKRDSKTGLVKADKYGDWCVTPESPSLIHSQD
;
A
#
# COMPACT_ATOMS: atom_id res chain seq x y z
N ILE A 1 0.38 -14.05 -29.55
CA ILE A 1 0.93 -12.68 -29.44
C ILE A 1 0.74 -12.28 -27.97
N GLY A 2 1.82 -11.85 -27.33
CA GLY A 2 1.77 -11.29 -25.97
C GLY A 2 1.64 -9.78 -26.05
N GLU A 3 0.75 -9.21 -25.25
CA GLU A 3 0.58 -7.76 -25.12
C GLU A 3 0.88 -7.34 -23.69
N VAL A 4 1.60 -6.22 -23.53
CA VAL A 4 1.82 -5.61 -22.22
C VAL A 4 0.68 -4.63 -21.99
N VAL A 5 -0.08 -4.88 -20.93
CA VAL A 5 -1.18 -4.02 -20.51
C VAL A 5 -0.88 -3.47 -19.12
N SER A 6 -0.85 -2.17 -19.00
CA SER A 6 -0.65 -1.45 -17.72
C SER A 6 -1.32 -0.09 -17.81
N ASP A 7 -1.42 0.61 -16.68
CA ASP A 7 -1.75 2.03 -16.71
C ASP A 7 -0.67 2.81 -17.48
N ASP A 8 -1.08 3.92 -18.09
CA ASP A 8 -0.16 4.83 -18.79
C ASP A 8 0.62 5.65 -17.75
N MET A 9 1.81 5.12 -17.41
CA MET A 9 2.67 5.70 -16.36
C MET A 9 3.93 6.31 -16.97
N THR A 10 4.11 7.60 -16.76
CA THR A 10 5.35 8.27 -17.12
C THR A 10 6.48 7.82 -16.18
N ARG A 11 7.58 7.33 -16.74
CA ARG A 11 8.80 7.04 -16.00
C ARG A 11 9.51 8.34 -15.64
N LYS A 12 9.71 8.59 -14.34
CA LYS A 12 10.47 9.74 -13.83
C LYS A 12 11.90 9.38 -13.43
N GLY A 13 12.04 8.30 -12.67
CA GLY A 13 13.33 7.90 -12.13
C GLY A 13 14.18 7.13 -13.13
N GLN A 14 15.48 7.43 -13.11
CA GLN A 14 16.48 6.69 -13.87
C GLN A 14 17.65 6.34 -12.97
N PHE A 15 18.18 5.14 -13.14
CA PHE A 15 19.37 4.69 -12.43
C PHE A 15 20.30 3.95 -13.39
N SER A 16 21.58 4.29 -13.32
CA SER A 16 22.64 3.62 -14.07
C SER A 16 23.93 3.69 -13.29
N CYS A 17 24.66 2.59 -13.23
CA CYS A 17 25.99 2.53 -12.61
C CYS A 17 26.89 1.51 -13.32
N GLY A 18 28.17 1.43 -12.92
CA GLY A 18 29.13 0.46 -13.46
C GLY A 18 28.84 -1.01 -13.13
N ASN A 19 27.92 -1.30 -12.21
CA ASN A 19 27.55 -2.66 -11.83
C ASN A 19 26.31 -3.14 -12.61
N MET A 20 26.53 -4.09 -13.52
CA MET A 20 25.45 -4.62 -14.38
C MET A 20 24.33 -5.32 -13.60
N THR A 21 24.64 -5.95 -12.47
CA THR A 21 23.65 -6.61 -11.62
C THR A 21 22.66 -5.60 -11.01
N LEU A 22 23.18 -4.46 -10.52
CA LEU A 22 22.33 -3.38 -10.00
C LEU A 22 21.47 -2.75 -11.09
N ASN A 23 22.03 -2.53 -12.28
CA ASN A 23 21.26 -2.03 -13.42
C ASN A 23 20.12 -3.00 -13.78
N ARG A 24 20.40 -4.30 -13.77
CA ARG A 24 19.38 -5.33 -14.03
C ARG A 24 18.33 -5.39 -12.93
N LEU A 25 18.71 -5.26 -11.68
CA LEU A 25 17.78 -5.18 -10.55
C LEU A 25 16.81 -4.03 -10.72
N MET A 26 17.30 -2.83 -11.05
CA MET A 26 16.44 -1.66 -11.30
C MET A 26 15.49 -1.87 -12.48
N GLN A 27 15.94 -2.52 -13.54
CA GLN A 27 15.07 -2.85 -14.67
C GLN A 27 13.99 -3.86 -14.28
N ASN A 28 14.32 -4.84 -13.45
CA ASN A 28 13.35 -5.81 -12.95
C ASN A 28 12.33 -5.14 -12.02
N ALA A 29 12.77 -4.24 -11.14
CA ALA A 29 11.89 -3.46 -10.27
C ALA A 29 10.91 -2.59 -11.09
N TYR A 30 11.41 -1.91 -12.12
CA TYR A 30 10.58 -1.13 -13.04
C TYR A 30 9.44 -1.98 -13.63
N TRP A 31 9.76 -3.12 -14.21
CA TRP A 31 8.75 -4.00 -14.81
C TRP A 31 7.84 -4.64 -13.78
N GLY A 32 8.38 -5.01 -12.61
CA GLY A 32 7.60 -5.55 -11.50
C GLY A 32 6.53 -4.57 -11.02
N ILE A 33 6.88 -3.30 -10.84
CA ILE A 33 5.95 -2.25 -10.42
C ILE A 33 4.92 -1.98 -11.51
N LEU A 34 5.37 -1.70 -12.74
CA LEU A 34 4.48 -1.33 -13.85
C LEU A 34 3.45 -2.43 -14.14
N SER A 35 3.84 -3.71 -14.05
CA SER A 35 2.94 -4.84 -14.28
C SER A 35 1.82 -4.94 -13.23
N ASN A 36 1.98 -4.29 -12.09
CA ASN A 36 1.00 -4.24 -11.00
C ASN A 36 0.11 -2.99 -11.00
N TYR A 37 0.25 -2.10 -11.99
CA TYR A 37 -0.62 -0.94 -12.15
C TYR A 37 -1.75 -1.25 -13.14
N LYS A 38 -2.97 -1.37 -12.62
CA LYS A 38 -4.18 -1.79 -13.34
C LYS A 38 -5.41 -0.95 -12.92
N GLY A 39 -5.29 0.38 -12.96
CA GLY A 39 -6.28 1.32 -12.42
C GLY A 39 -6.28 1.39 -10.90
N MET A 40 -5.49 0.55 -10.28
CA MET A 40 -5.17 0.44 -8.87
C MET A 40 -3.86 -0.34 -8.73
N PRO A 41 -3.10 -0.17 -7.64
CA PRO A 41 -1.94 -1.01 -7.39
C PRO A 41 -2.38 -2.39 -6.90
N ILE A 42 -2.09 -3.43 -7.68
CA ILE A 42 -2.38 -4.82 -7.30
C ILE A 42 -1.13 -5.52 -6.75
N ASP A 43 -1.33 -6.61 -6.02
CA ASP A 43 -0.25 -7.37 -5.38
C ASP A 43 0.58 -8.19 -6.37
N CYS A 44 -0.08 -8.83 -7.34
CA CYS A 44 0.58 -9.74 -8.27
C CYS A 44 -0.15 -9.83 -9.63
N PRO A 45 0.57 -9.78 -10.77
CA PRO A 45 -0.06 -9.89 -12.10
C PRO A 45 -0.19 -11.34 -12.59
N GLN A 46 0.55 -12.31 -11.99
CA GLN A 46 0.82 -13.62 -12.59
C GLN A 46 -0.07 -14.76 -12.08
N ARG A 47 -0.90 -14.54 -11.07
CA ARG A 47 -1.78 -15.56 -10.48
C ARG A 47 -3.20 -15.06 -10.31
N ASP A 48 -4.14 -15.95 -9.97
CA ASP A 48 -5.56 -15.63 -9.78
C ASP A 48 -5.85 -14.94 -8.43
N GLU A 49 -5.07 -13.94 -8.08
CA GLU A 49 -5.27 -13.06 -6.95
C GLU A 49 -5.53 -11.64 -7.43
N ARG A 50 -4.54 -10.91 -7.88
CA ARG A 50 -4.63 -9.57 -8.48
C ARG A 50 -5.51 -8.62 -7.66
N GLN A 51 -5.25 -8.59 -6.34
CA GLN A 51 -6.01 -7.78 -5.40
C GLN A 51 -5.22 -6.52 -4.99
N PRO A 52 -5.91 -5.41 -4.76
CA PRO A 52 -5.28 -4.18 -4.29
C PRO A 52 -5.05 -4.22 -2.77
N TRP A 53 -4.14 -5.09 -2.33
CA TRP A 53 -3.75 -5.23 -0.94
C TRP A 53 -3.11 -3.94 -0.42
N LEU A 54 -3.62 -3.45 0.70
CA LEU A 54 -3.19 -2.18 1.25
C LEU A 54 -1.76 -2.25 1.83
N GLY A 55 -1.42 -3.36 2.47
CA GLY A 55 -0.13 -3.56 3.11
C GLY A 55 1.06 -3.42 2.18
N ASP A 56 0.94 -3.94 0.96
CA ASP A 56 1.99 -3.85 -0.07
C ASP A 56 2.41 -2.40 -0.33
N ARG A 57 1.47 -1.47 -0.23
CA ARG A 57 1.70 -0.07 -0.56
C ARG A 57 1.91 0.82 0.66
N THR A 58 1.63 0.33 1.86
CA THR A 58 2.01 1.06 3.08
C THR A 58 3.51 1.36 3.09
N MET A 59 4.31 0.39 2.64
CA MET A 59 5.77 0.53 2.54
C MET A 59 6.24 0.85 1.11
N GLY A 60 5.56 0.30 0.09
CA GLY A 60 6.02 0.35 -1.31
C GLY A 60 5.80 1.69 -2.00
N CYS A 61 4.80 2.46 -1.63
CA CYS A 61 4.40 3.69 -2.35
C CYS A 61 5.54 4.70 -2.54
N TRP A 62 6.41 4.84 -1.54
CA TRP A 62 7.57 5.73 -1.61
C TRP A 62 8.58 5.31 -2.67
N GLY A 63 8.96 4.02 -2.71
CA GLY A 63 9.87 3.49 -3.71
C GLY A 63 9.34 3.63 -5.13
N GLU A 64 8.04 3.42 -5.30
CA GLU A 64 7.36 3.54 -6.58
C GLU A 64 7.32 4.98 -7.10
N SER A 65 7.10 5.96 -6.21
CA SER A 65 7.04 7.38 -6.57
C SER A 65 8.36 7.97 -7.06
N PHE A 66 9.50 7.32 -6.74
CA PHE A 66 10.79 7.68 -7.32
C PHE A 66 10.96 7.23 -8.78
N LEU A 67 10.23 6.19 -9.19
CA LEU A 67 10.35 5.62 -10.53
C LEU A 67 9.29 6.12 -11.49
N PHE A 68 8.09 6.39 -11.00
CA PHE A 68 6.91 6.72 -11.81
C PHE A 68 6.24 8.01 -11.35
N ASP A 69 5.58 8.66 -12.32
CA ASP A 69 4.60 9.71 -12.07
C ASP A 69 3.26 9.04 -11.72
N ASN A 70 3.08 8.69 -10.47
CA ASN A 70 1.96 7.88 -10.02
C ASN A 70 0.96 8.62 -9.10
N ASP A 71 1.01 9.96 -9.09
CA ASP A 71 0.14 10.79 -8.25
C ASP A 71 -1.34 10.56 -8.53
N ALA A 72 -1.74 10.55 -9.80
CA ALA A 72 -3.13 10.34 -10.21
C ALA A 72 -3.65 8.95 -9.79
N LEU A 73 -2.81 7.91 -9.92
CA LEU A 73 -3.16 6.55 -9.48
C LEU A 73 -3.40 6.50 -7.97
N TYR A 74 -2.47 7.05 -7.18
CA TYR A 74 -2.58 7.02 -5.72
C TYR A 74 -3.71 7.93 -5.20
N LEU A 75 -3.93 9.09 -5.81
CA LEU A 75 -5.05 9.96 -5.46
C LEU A 75 -6.39 9.23 -5.67
N LYS A 76 -6.55 8.57 -6.81
CA LYS A 76 -7.73 7.74 -7.10
C LYS A 76 -7.86 6.59 -6.12
N TRP A 77 -6.78 5.90 -5.82
CA TRP A 77 -6.81 4.74 -4.94
C TRP A 77 -7.12 5.10 -3.48
N ILE A 78 -6.63 6.24 -2.97
CA ILE A 78 -7.04 6.76 -1.66
C ILE A 78 -8.56 6.98 -1.61
N LYS A 79 -9.15 7.49 -2.69
CA LYS A 79 -10.61 7.59 -2.81
C LYS A 79 -11.27 6.23 -2.67
N ASP A 80 -10.81 5.21 -3.40
CA ASP A 80 -11.36 3.85 -3.31
C ASP A 80 -11.30 3.30 -1.87
N ILE A 81 -10.18 3.56 -1.16
CA ILE A 81 -10.00 3.16 0.24
C ILE A 81 -11.04 3.85 1.13
N THR A 82 -11.27 5.14 0.94
CA THR A 82 -12.24 5.90 1.74
C THR A 82 -13.67 5.48 1.46
N GLU A 83 -14.00 5.14 0.22
CA GLU A 83 -15.33 4.62 -0.17
C GLU A 83 -15.60 3.23 0.42
N ALA A 84 -14.56 2.45 0.69
CA ALA A 84 -14.65 1.15 1.34
C ALA A 84 -14.67 1.21 2.88
N GLN A 85 -14.43 2.38 3.47
CA GLN A 85 -14.39 2.54 4.93
C GLN A 85 -15.77 2.33 5.57
N ARG A 86 -15.84 1.52 6.61
CA ARG A 86 -17.05 1.28 7.39
C ARG A 86 -17.42 2.47 8.29
N SER A 87 -18.69 2.44 8.77
CA SER A 87 -19.21 3.45 9.68
C SER A 87 -18.49 3.51 11.02
N ASP A 88 -17.89 2.42 11.48
CA ASP A 88 -17.08 2.33 12.70
C ASP A 88 -15.63 2.86 12.51
N GLY A 89 -15.22 3.11 11.27
CA GLY A 89 -13.86 3.58 10.95
C GLY A 89 -12.95 2.51 10.39
N CYS A 90 -13.32 1.22 10.47
CA CYS A 90 -12.54 0.13 9.95
C CYS A 90 -12.37 0.24 8.43
N ILE A 91 -11.14 0.02 7.94
CA ILE A 91 -10.77 -0.01 6.54
C ILE A 91 -10.48 -1.47 6.15
N PRO A 92 -10.89 -1.93 4.95
CA PRO A 92 -10.63 -3.29 4.53
C PRO A 92 -9.13 -3.54 4.26
N ASP A 93 -8.78 -4.81 4.13
CA ASP A 93 -7.41 -5.24 3.81
C ASP A 93 -7.06 -5.01 2.33
N VAL A 94 -8.10 -4.95 1.47
CA VAL A 94 -8.03 -4.67 0.03
C VAL A 94 -9.01 -3.56 -0.35
N ALA A 95 -8.66 -2.67 -1.25
CA ALA A 95 -9.54 -1.63 -1.75
C ALA A 95 -9.27 -1.32 -3.23
N PRO A 96 -10.28 -1.32 -4.12
CA PRO A 96 -11.70 -1.60 -3.83
C PRO A 96 -11.92 -2.94 -3.14
N ALA A 97 -12.90 -3.01 -2.24
CA ALA A 97 -13.17 -4.19 -1.42
C ALA A 97 -13.95 -5.26 -2.21
N TYR A 98 -13.32 -5.85 -3.23
CA TYR A 98 -13.91 -6.97 -3.97
C TYR A 98 -14.14 -8.17 -3.05
N TRP A 99 -13.14 -8.53 -2.24
CA TRP A 99 -13.29 -9.46 -1.14
C TRP A 99 -13.66 -8.72 0.13
N ASN A 100 -14.58 -9.27 0.90
CA ASN A 100 -15.04 -8.67 2.16
C ASN A 100 -14.03 -8.96 3.30
N TYR A 101 -12.79 -8.50 3.14
CA TYR A 101 -11.72 -8.66 4.11
C TYR A 101 -11.59 -7.40 4.97
N TYR A 102 -12.21 -7.45 6.14
CA TYR A 102 -12.09 -6.44 7.18
C TYR A 102 -11.52 -7.10 8.43
N SER A 103 -10.23 -7.39 8.40
CA SER A 103 -9.55 -8.04 9.52
C SER A 103 -9.25 -7.10 10.68
N ASP A 104 -9.50 -5.81 10.48
CA ASP A 104 -9.28 -4.77 11.47
C ASP A 104 -7.83 -4.72 11.98
N ASN A 105 -6.89 -4.82 11.04
CA ASN A 105 -5.47 -4.63 11.30
C ASN A 105 -5.05 -3.16 11.20
N VAL A 106 -3.84 -2.85 11.61
CA VAL A 106 -3.29 -1.49 11.66
C VAL A 106 -2.36 -1.24 10.48
N THR A 107 -1.47 -2.19 10.20
CA THR A 107 -0.38 -2.02 9.23
C THR A 107 -0.86 -1.85 7.80
N TRP A 108 -1.85 -2.61 7.35
CA TRP A 108 -2.38 -2.50 5.99
C TRP A 108 -3.12 -1.19 5.76
N PRO A 109 -4.14 -0.83 6.58
CA PRO A 109 -4.88 0.41 6.40
C PRO A 109 -4.06 1.69 6.59
N ALA A 110 -2.89 1.62 7.21
CA ALA A 110 -2.01 2.78 7.38
C ALA A 110 -1.65 3.45 6.03
N VAL A 111 -1.81 2.75 4.92
CA VAL A 111 -1.60 3.32 3.57
C VAL A 111 -2.45 4.56 3.30
N ILE A 112 -3.62 4.70 3.92
CA ILE A 112 -4.47 5.90 3.74
C ILE A 112 -3.74 7.17 4.18
N ILE A 113 -2.84 7.05 5.17
CA ILE A 113 -1.99 8.16 5.65
C ILE A 113 -0.67 8.18 4.90
N THR A 114 0.03 7.05 4.78
CA THR A 114 1.37 7.00 4.19
C THR A 114 1.37 7.36 2.71
N ALA A 115 0.35 6.95 1.94
CA ALA A 115 0.21 7.35 0.54
C ALA A 115 -0.16 8.83 0.39
N ALA A 116 -1.01 9.37 1.28
CA ALA A 116 -1.31 10.81 1.28
C ALA A 116 -0.08 11.65 1.64
N GLU A 117 0.73 11.21 2.60
CA GLU A 117 2.02 11.84 2.92
C GLU A 117 2.98 11.76 1.73
N MET A 118 3.06 10.62 1.07
CA MET A 118 3.88 10.45 -0.14
C MET A 118 3.46 11.44 -1.23
N LEU A 119 2.16 11.57 -1.52
CA LEU A 119 1.65 12.54 -2.50
C LEU A 119 2.07 13.97 -2.14
N TYR A 120 1.92 14.35 -0.88
CA TYR A 120 2.33 15.67 -0.42
C TYR A 120 3.84 15.90 -0.57
N ARG A 121 4.66 14.97 -0.11
CA ARG A 121 6.12 15.15 -0.09
C ARG A 121 6.78 15.02 -1.47
N GLN A 122 6.28 14.12 -2.32
CA GLN A 122 6.87 13.88 -3.65
C GLN A 122 6.35 14.83 -4.72
N TYR A 123 5.09 15.24 -4.60
CA TYR A 123 4.41 16.02 -5.65
C TYR A 123 3.90 17.39 -5.18
N GLY A 124 3.95 17.69 -3.88
CA GLY A 124 3.30 18.86 -3.30
C GLY A 124 1.78 18.78 -3.36
N ASP A 125 1.23 17.59 -3.58
CA ASP A 125 -0.20 17.36 -3.79
C ASP A 125 -0.94 17.21 -2.47
N THR A 126 -1.77 18.19 -2.11
CA THR A 126 -2.57 18.21 -0.90
C THR A 126 -3.98 17.67 -1.09
N ARG A 127 -4.40 17.38 -2.34
CA ARG A 127 -5.78 17.01 -2.68
C ARG A 127 -6.32 15.83 -1.88
N ALA A 128 -5.49 14.81 -1.64
CA ALA A 128 -5.90 13.65 -0.85
C ALA A 128 -6.16 14.03 0.62
N ILE A 129 -5.28 14.86 1.20
CA ILE A 129 -5.42 15.32 2.58
C ILE A 129 -6.66 16.22 2.71
N GLU A 130 -6.82 17.19 1.82
CA GLU A 130 -7.96 18.11 1.84
C GLU A 130 -9.30 17.41 1.69
N ALA A 131 -9.39 16.43 0.78
CA ALA A 131 -10.62 15.70 0.50
C ALA A 131 -10.96 14.65 1.56
N TYR A 132 -9.97 13.96 2.14
CA TYR A 132 -10.18 12.73 2.91
C TYR A 132 -9.63 12.77 4.34
N TYR A 133 -9.23 13.93 4.84
CA TYR A 133 -8.78 14.09 6.22
C TYR A 133 -9.80 13.56 7.26
N PRO A 134 -11.13 13.81 7.12
CA PRO A 134 -12.09 13.25 8.06
C PRO A 134 -12.07 11.73 8.12
N GLN A 135 -11.88 11.04 6.98
CA GLN A 135 -11.80 9.58 6.89
C GLN A 135 -10.50 9.05 7.50
N MET A 136 -9.39 9.73 7.29
CA MET A 136 -8.11 9.42 7.93
C MET A 136 -8.22 9.53 9.45
N MET A 137 -8.82 10.62 9.95
CA MET A 137 -9.04 10.81 11.38
C MET A 137 -10.01 9.80 11.97
N LYS A 138 -11.04 9.41 11.22
CA LYS A 138 -11.99 8.38 11.64
C LYS A 138 -11.30 7.02 11.83
N TRP A 139 -10.45 6.62 10.87
CA TRP A 139 -9.63 5.41 11.02
C TRP A 139 -8.66 5.54 12.20
N PHE A 140 -7.95 6.66 12.33
CA PHE A 140 -7.03 6.90 13.43
C PHE A 140 -7.73 6.80 14.79
N SER A 141 -8.91 7.40 14.94
CA SER A 141 -9.70 7.32 16.19
C SER A 141 -10.11 5.89 16.50
N HIS A 142 -10.56 5.14 15.49
CA HIS A 142 -10.88 3.71 15.65
C HIS A 142 -9.67 2.91 16.18
N ILE A 143 -8.50 3.07 15.57
CA ILE A 143 -7.27 2.41 16.03
C ILE A 143 -6.88 2.88 17.44
N TRP A 144 -6.99 4.18 17.72
CA TRP A 144 -6.62 4.74 19.02
C TRP A 144 -7.50 4.22 20.15
N GLU A 145 -8.79 4.05 19.92
CA GLU A 145 -9.75 3.60 20.91
C GLU A 145 -9.70 2.07 21.11
N ASP A 146 -9.65 1.32 20.01
CA ASP A 146 -9.83 -0.14 20.06
C ASP A 146 -8.51 -0.93 20.11
N LYS A 147 -7.46 -0.45 19.47
CA LYS A 147 -6.21 -1.21 19.32
C LYS A 147 -5.09 -0.80 20.26
N ARG A 148 -5.16 0.39 20.84
CA ARG A 148 -4.11 0.87 21.74
C ARG A 148 -4.24 0.24 23.13
N ASP A 149 -3.14 -0.23 23.65
CA ASP A 149 -3.02 -0.56 25.09
C ASP A 149 -2.93 0.72 25.91
N SER A 150 -3.84 0.88 26.87
CA SER A 150 -3.93 2.10 27.69
C SER A 150 -2.77 2.29 28.65
N LYS A 151 -2.02 1.23 28.98
CA LYS A 151 -0.89 1.28 29.93
C LYS A 151 0.43 1.56 29.21
N THR A 152 0.64 0.93 28.06
CA THR A 152 1.89 1.05 27.30
C THR A 152 1.82 2.10 26.19
N GLY A 153 0.62 2.44 25.72
CA GLY A 153 0.41 3.31 24.56
C GLY A 153 0.67 2.65 23.22
N LEU A 154 1.05 1.37 23.21
CA LEU A 154 1.37 0.61 22.00
C LEU A 154 0.12 -0.07 21.41
N VAL A 155 0.20 -0.48 20.17
CA VAL A 155 -0.80 -1.36 19.54
C VAL A 155 -0.74 -2.73 20.20
N LYS A 156 -1.89 -3.27 20.64
CA LYS A 156 -1.98 -4.54 21.39
C LYS A 156 -1.64 -5.74 20.53
N ALA A 157 -2.12 -5.74 19.30
CA ALA A 157 -1.95 -6.81 18.32
C ALA A 157 -2.28 -6.31 16.93
N ASP A 158 -1.65 -6.89 15.93
CA ASP A 158 -1.99 -6.71 14.52
C ASP A 158 -2.11 -8.08 13.86
N LYS A 159 -3.09 -8.26 12.98
CA LYS A 159 -3.34 -9.56 12.36
C LYS A 159 -2.18 -10.05 11.50
N TYR A 160 -1.53 -9.13 10.79
CA TYR A 160 -0.49 -9.49 9.85
C TYR A 160 0.91 -9.29 10.41
N GLY A 161 1.10 -8.33 11.32
CA GLY A 161 2.39 -8.03 11.93
C GLY A 161 3.50 -7.89 10.90
N ASP A 162 4.64 -8.48 11.15
CA ASP A 162 5.74 -8.66 10.20
C ASP A 162 5.40 -9.80 9.24
N TRP A 163 4.74 -9.47 8.14
CA TRP A 163 4.30 -10.46 7.16
C TRP A 163 5.47 -11.13 6.46
N CYS A 164 5.44 -12.46 6.41
CA CYS A 164 6.47 -13.28 5.75
C CYS A 164 7.90 -13.05 6.29
N VAL A 165 8.05 -12.81 7.58
CA VAL A 165 9.35 -12.77 8.24
C VAL A 165 10.11 -14.05 7.95
N THR A 166 11.41 -13.96 7.73
CA THR A 166 12.27 -15.13 7.60
C THR A 166 12.31 -15.86 8.95
N PRO A 167 11.69 -17.05 9.06
CA PRO A 167 11.54 -17.70 10.36
C PRO A 167 12.80 -18.48 10.76
N GLU A 168 13.03 -18.59 12.05
CA GLU A 168 13.94 -19.58 12.62
C GLU A 168 13.42 -21.02 12.36
N SER A 169 12.11 -21.14 12.16
CA SER A 169 11.42 -22.39 11.86
C SER A 169 10.30 -22.13 10.84
N PRO A 170 10.01 -23.09 9.91
CA PRO A 170 8.91 -22.97 8.97
C PRO A 170 7.53 -22.73 9.60
N SER A 171 7.35 -23.08 10.86
CA SER A 171 6.11 -22.84 11.60
C SER A 171 5.88 -21.37 11.95
N LEU A 172 6.89 -20.50 11.80
CA LEU A 172 6.83 -19.07 12.11
C LEU A 172 6.74 -18.19 10.85
N ILE A 173 6.40 -18.77 9.68
CA ILE A 173 6.36 -18.05 8.40
C ILE A 173 5.40 -16.84 8.44
N HIS A 174 4.35 -16.92 9.23
CA HIS A 174 3.36 -15.86 9.39
C HIS A 174 3.27 -15.48 10.86
N SER A 175 4.34 -14.88 11.39
CA SER A 175 4.32 -14.30 12.72
C SER A 175 3.21 -13.25 12.78
N GLN A 176 2.30 -13.40 13.71
CA GLN A 176 1.18 -12.48 13.96
C GLN A 176 1.35 -11.72 15.30
N ASP A 177 2.49 -11.89 15.93
CA ASP A 177 2.80 -11.36 17.27
C ASP A 177 3.72 -10.14 17.23
#